data_7632c00154f802bef811ac37def64da1
#
_entry.id   7632c00154f802bef811ac37def64da1
#
_cell.length_a   1.000
_cell.length_b   1.000
_cell.length_c   1.000
_cell.angle_alpha   90.00
_cell.angle_beta   90.00
_cell.angle_gamma   90.00
#
_symmetry.space_group_name_H-M   'P 1'
#
loop_
_entity.id
_entity.type
_entity.pdbx_description
1 polymer ?
#
loop_
_entity_poly.entity_id
_entity_poly.type
_entity_poly.pdbx_seq_one_letter_code
_entity_poly.pdbx_strand_id
1 'polypeptide(L)'
;MNVADKYYLTTPIYYVNARPHLGHTYSTIVADLLTRFHRLNGKEAYFLTGTDEHGQKVERAAKAAGVTPQQFADTIAKDWRALWDQLGLQYDFFIRSTEARHAAAVAELLRRCSEAGYIYKASYTGAYCFFDELYAAEVSSGQPCPQCGRPTEEVAEENYFFKLSAFQKRLLKHYKEHPEFIRPETRRNEVISFVRSGLKDLSISRTAVKWGIPLPIGKGHVFYVWFDALTSYISGIGYAQGGEEEERWKRLWPADLHLVGKEILRFHTVYWQIGRAHV
;
A
#
# COMPACT_ATOMS: atom_id res chain seq x y z
N MET A 1 -2.90 3.75 -29.91
CA MET A 1 -1.55 3.34 -29.44
C MET A 1 -1.66 1.94 -28.90
N ASN A 2 -0.76 1.05 -29.30
CA ASN A 2 -0.82 -0.36 -28.91
C ASN A 2 -0.49 -0.49 -27.42
N VAL A 3 -1.42 -0.96 -26.60
CA VAL A 3 -1.25 -1.19 -25.14
C VAL A 3 -0.10 -2.17 -24.83
N ALA A 4 0.39 -2.88 -25.86
CA ALA A 4 1.46 -3.87 -25.75
C ALA A 4 2.87 -3.29 -25.50
N ASP A 5 3.09 -1.99 -25.74
CA ASP A 5 4.42 -1.40 -25.70
C ASP A 5 4.77 -0.69 -24.37
N LYS A 6 3.83 -0.59 -23.42
CA LYS A 6 4.08 0.01 -22.11
C LYS A 6 4.61 -1.03 -21.12
N TYR A 7 5.40 -0.57 -20.15
CA TYR A 7 5.81 -1.35 -18.98
C TYR A 7 5.81 -0.45 -17.73
N TYR A 8 4.90 -0.71 -16.81
CA TYR A 8 4.80 0.04 -15.57
C TYR A 8 5.20 -0.84 -14.38
N LEU A 9 6.25 -0.44 -13.68
CA LEU A 9 6.83 -1.15 -12.54
C LEU A 9 6.79 -0.29 -11.30
N THR A 10 6.55 -0.91 -10.13
CA THR A 10 6.61 -0.22 -8.85
C THR A 10 7.45 -0.99 -7.83
N THR A 11 8.12 -0.25 -6.94
CA THR A 11 8.50 -0.76 -5.61
C THR A 11 7.38 -0.48 -4.62
N PRO A 12 7.44 -0.97 -3.36
CA PRO A 12 6.67 -0.39 -2.28
C PRO A 12 7.00 1.09 -2.12
N ILE A 13 6.08 1.87 -1.58
CA ILE A 13 6.46 3.13 -0.95
C ILE A 13 7.02 2.83 0.45
N TYR A 14 8.13 3.48 0.79
CA TYR A 14 8.92 3.12 1.96
C TYR A 14 8.52 3.90 3.20
N TYR A 15 8.38 3.20 4.32
CA TYR A 15 7.94 3.79 5.57
C TYR A 15 9.03 4.70 6.17
N VAL A 16 8.69 5.97 6.44
CA VAL A 16 9.67 7.01 6.84
C VAL A 16 9.99 7.02 8.34
N ASN A 17 9.77 5.94 9.05
CA ASN A 17 10.13 5.81 10.46
C ASN A 17 11.64 5.71 10.72
N ALA A 18 12.43 5.47 9.69
CA ALA A 18 13.89 5.37 9.72
C ALA A 18 14.51 5.75 8.37
N ARG A 19 15.84 5.91 8.36
CA ARG A 19 16.62 6.09 7.14
C ARG A 19 16.62 4.83 6.27
N PRO A 20 16.89 4.95 4.95
CA PRO A 20 17.04 3.81 4.05
C PRO A 20 18.08 2.81 4.57
N HIS A 21 17.85 1.54 4.34
CA HIS A 21 18.81 0.47 4.59
C HIS A 21 19.00 -0.40 3.35
N LEU A 22 19.97 -1.32 3.39
CA LEU A 22 20.39 -2.13 2.25
C LEU A 22 19.22 -2.91 1.59
N GLY A 23 18.23 -3.37 2.37
CA GLY A 23 17.06 -4.07 1.82
C GLY A 23 16.21 -3.19 0.90
N HIS A 24 16.02 -1.93 1.26
CA HIS A 24 15.31 -0.96 0.42
C HIS A 24 16.11 -0.66 -0.87
N THR A 25 17.42 -0.43 -0.72
CA THR A 25 18.32 -0.18 -1.84
C THR A 25 18.33 -1.33 -2.84
N TYR A 26 18.35 -2.58 -2.35
CA TYR A 26 18.32 -3.77 -3.20
C TYR A 26 17.07 -3.80 -4.09
N SER A 27 15.88 -3.66 -3.52
CA SER A 27 14.64 -3.70 -4.29
C SER A 27 14.54 -2.55 -5.30
N THR A 28 15.02 -1.34 -4.93
CA THR A 28 14.96 -0.17 -5.80
C THR A 28 15.96 -0.28 -6.95
N ILE A 29 17.18 -0.80 -6.72
CA ILE A 29 18.16 -1.07 -7.79
C ILE A 29 17.62 -2.11 -8.78
N VAL A 30 17.00 -3.19 -8.28
CA VAL A 30 16.41 -4.20 -9.18
C VAL A 30 15.27 -3.61 -10.01
N ALA A 31 14.44 -2.74 -9.42
CA ALA A 31 13.38 -2.05 -10.14
C ALA A 31 13.92 -1.13 -11.24
N ASP A 32 14.95 -0.33 -10.93
CA ASP A 32 15.62 0.52 -11.91
C ASP A 32 16.26 -0.30 -13.05
N LEU A 33 16.97 -1.38 -12.72
CA LEU A 33 17.56 -2.29 -13.70
C LEU A 33 16.51 -2.84 -14.66
N LEU A 34 15.39 -3.35 -14.15
CA LEU A 34 14.30 -3.89 -14.96
C LEU A 34 13.68 -2.82 -15.86
N THR A 35 13.48 -1.62 -15.33
CA THR A 35 12.94 -0.50 -16.11
C THR A 35 13.88 -0.12 -17.26
N ARG A 36 15.18 0.02 -16.98
CA ARG A 36 16.19 0.29 -18.01
C ARG A 36 16.26 -0.82 -19.06
N PHE A 37 16.20 -2.09 -18.61
CA PHE A 37 16.14 -3.24 -19.53
C PHE A 37 14.97 -3.16 -20.50
N HIS A 38 13.78 -2.83 -20.00
CA HIS A 38 12.61 -2.70 -20.86
C HIS A 38 12.70 -1.49 -21.80
N ARG A 39 13.30 -0.37 -21.36
CA ARG A 39 13.59 0.79 -22.23
C ARG A 39 14.57 0.44 -23.35
N LEU A 40 15.65 -0.28 -23.05
CA LEU A 40 16.61 -0.76 -24.05
C LEU A 40 15.97 -1.71 -25.08
N ASN A 41 14.92 -2.43 -24.70
CA ASN A 41 14.14 -3.26 -25.60
C ASN A 41 12.99 -2.52 -26.31
N GLY A 42 13.02 -1.18 -26.32
CA GLY A 42 12.07 -0.34 -27.05
C GLY A 42 10.70 -0.16 -26.41
N LYS A 43 10.49 -0.58 -25.13
CA LYS A 43 9.25 -0.34 -24.44
C LYS A 43 9.21 1.05 -23.81
N GLU A 44 8.00 1.62 -23.72
CA GLU A 44 7.72 2.81 -22.93
C GLU A 44 7.62 2.41 -21.46
N ALA A 45 8.77 2.33 -20.76
CA ALA A 45 8.84 1.81 -19.41
C ALA A 45 8.89 2.92 -18.35
N TYR A 46 8.10 2.74 -17.27
CA TYR A 46 7.93 3.66 -16.16
C TYR A 46 8.17 3.00 -14.82
N PHE A 47 8.83 3.71 -13.92
CA PHE A 47 9.13 3.27 -12.57
C PHE A 47 8.58 4.23 -11.52
N LEU A 48 7.73 3.72 -10.63
CA LEU A 48 7.22 4.44 -9.47
C LEU A 48 7.83 3.88 -8.18
N THR A 49 8.31 4.78 -7.35
CA THR A 49 8.68 4.55 -5.94
C THR A 49 8.14 5.69 -5.09
N GLY A 50 8.42 5.71 -3.79
CA GLY A 50 7.94 6.80 -2.94
C GLY A 50 8.10 6.52 -1.46
N THR A 51 7.44 7.36 -0.65
CA THR A 51 7.47 7.28 0.81
C THR A 51 6.07 7.17 1.40
N ASP A 52 5.93 6.22 2.35
CA ASP A 52 4.77 6.06 3.22
C ASP A 52 5.00 6.84 4.51
N GLU A 53 4.22 7.92 4.70
CA GLU A 53 4.52 8.97 5.66
C GLU A 53 3.48 9.07 6.78
N HIS A 54 2.42 8.27 6.74
CA HIS A 54 1.36 8.27 7.74
C HIS A 54 1.54 7.16 8.78
N GLY A 55 0.69 7.18 9.81
CA GLY A 55 0.62 6.15 10.84
C GLY A 55 1.34 6.48 12.14
N GLN A 56 1.09 5.62 13.12
CA GLN A 56 1.50 5.86 14.50
C GLN A 56 3.02 5.83 14.70
N LYS A 57 3.76 5.05 13.91
CA LYS A 57 5.22 4.98 14.02
C LYS A 57 5.88 6.30 13.64
N VAL A 58 5.40 6.94 12.57
CA VAL A 58 5.90 8.25 12.14
C VAL A 58 5.56 9.31 13.19
N GLU A 59 4.34 9.29 13.72
CA GLU A 59 3.92 10.19 14.80
C GLU A 59 4.82 10.06 16.04
N ARG A 60 5.11 8.82 16.47
CA ARG A 60 6.00 8.53 17.61
C ARG A 60 7.45 8.97 17.33
N ALA A 61 7.97 8.70 16.13
CA ALA A 61 9.32 9.11 15.74
C ALA A 61 9.47 10.64 15.68
N ALA A 62 8.49 11.33 15.13
CA ALA A 62 8.45 12.79 15.10
C ALA A 62 8.42 13.39 16.52
N LYS A 63 7.58 12.83 17.41
CA LYS A 63 7.52 13.24 18.81
C LYS A 63 8.85 13.04 19.53
N ALA A 64 9.51 11.90 19.30
CA ALA A 64 10.83 11.62 19.88
C ALA A 64 11.91 12.59 19.37
N ALA A 65 11.78 13.05 18.11
CA ALA A 65 12.67 14.05 17.50
C ALA A 65 12.30 15.50 17.85
N GLY A 66 11.20 15.75 18.57
CA GLY A 66 10.77 17.09 18.97
C GLY A 66 10.23 17.96 17.82
N VAL A 67 9.74 17.33 16.73
CA VAL A 67 9.20 18.01 15.54
C VAL A 67 7.78 17.55 15.21
N THR A 68 7.11 18.24 14.29
CA THR A 68 5.81 17.77 13.79
C THR A 68 5.98 16.53 12.89
N PRO A 69 4.95 15.66 12.78
CA PRO A 69 5.00 14.52 11.85
C PRO A 69 5.30 14.92 10.40
N GLN A 70 4.75 16.05 9.93
CA GLN A 70 5.03 16.57 8.58
C GLN A 70 6.50 16.96 8.42
N GLN A 71 7.08 17.70 9.37
CA GLN A 71 8.50 18.10 9.33
C GLN A 71 9.42 16.89 9.34
N PHE A 72 9.07 15.88 10.14
CA PHE A 72 9.80 14.63 10.20
C PHE A 72 9.75 13.89 8.84
N ALA A 73 8.56 13.71 8.29
CA ALA A 73 8.36 13.08 6.99
C ALA A 73 9.09 13.83 5.87
N ASP A 74 9.03 15.17 5.85
CA ASP A 74 9.74 16.01 4.87
C ASP A 74 11.26 15.81 4.92
N THR A 75 11.81 15.68 6.12
CA THR A 75 13.25 15.47 6.30
C THR A 75 13.66 14.10 5.80
N ILE A 76 12.96 13.05 6.22
CA ILE A 76 13.28 11.68 5.83
C ILE A 76 13.05 11.46 4.32
N ALA A 77 11.98 12.00 3.73
CA ALA A 77 11.73 11.89 2.30
C ALA A 77 12.85 12.55 1.45
N LYS A 78 13.45 13.64 1.92
CA LYS A 78 14.64 14.23 1.29
C LYS A 78 15.85 13.30 1.36
N ASP A 79 16.09 12.65 2.50
CA ASP A 79 17.19 11.69 2.65
C ASP A 79 17.02 10.50 1.68
N TRP A 80 15.78 10.02 1.49
CA TRP A 80 15.47 8.96 0.54
C TRP A 80 15.78 9.38 -0.90
N ARG A 81 15.30 10.55 -1.33
CA ARG A 81 15.57 11.05 -2.68
C ARG A 81 17.07 11.26 -2.90
N ALA A 82 17.75 11.89 -1.95
CA ALA A 82 19.19 12.13 -2.04
C ALA A 82 19.99 10.83 -2.21
N LEU A 83 19.60 9.76 -1.50
CA LEU A 83 20.23 8.45 -1.65
C LEU A 83 19.98 7.86 -3.05
N TRP A 84 18.73 7.92 -3.55
CA TRP A 84 18.41 7.42 -4.89
C TRP A 84 19.16 8.18 -5.98
N ASP A 85 19.29 9.51 -5.84
CA ASP A 85 20.05 10.35 -6.76
C ASP A 85 21.54 10.02 -6.74
N GLN A 86 22.13 9.81 -5.54
CA GLN A 86 23.53 9.38 -5.39
C GLN A 86 23.80 8.02 -6.03
N LEU A 87 22.84 7.11 -5.99
CA LEU A 87 22.92 5.79 -6.62
C LEU A 87 22.63 5.83 -8.13
N GLY A 88 22.25 6.98 -8.68
CA GLY A 88 21.92 7.16 -10.10
C GLY A 88 20.65 6.42 -10.52
N LEU A 89 19.70 6.21 -9.61
CA LEU A 89 18.43 5.53 -9.90
C LEU A 89 17.50 6.43 -10.72
N GLN A 90 16.87 5.86 -11.75
CA GLN A 90 16.02 6.61 -12.71
C GLN A 90 14.55 6.23 -12.51
N TYR A 91 13.96 6.70 -11.41
CA TYR A 91 12.50 6.63 -11.22
C TYR A 91 11.81 7.78 -11.96
N ASP A 92 10.63 7.50 -12.51
CA ASP A 92 9.80 8.51 -13.20
C ASP A 92 8.85 9.20 -12.22
N PHE A 93 8.39 8.47 -11.20
CA PHE A 93 7.45 8.97 -10.21
C PHE A 93 7.95 8.67 -8.80
N PHE A 94 7.98 9.71 -7.97
CA PHE A 94 8.23 9.60 -6.54
C PHE A 94 7.02 10.17 -5.81
N ILE A 95 6.14 9.30 -5.36
CA ILE A 95 4.91 9.69 -4.64
C ILE A 95 5.17 9.75 -3.15
N ARG A 96 4.60 10.77 -2.48
CA ARG A 96 4.55 10.86 -1.02
C ARG A 96 3.10 10.70 -0.58
N SER A 97 2.83 9.88 0.44
CA SER A 97 1.45 9.69 0.91
C SER A 97 0.85 10.95 1.53
N THR A 98 1.68 11.93 1.93
CA THR A 98 1.24 13.27 2.40
C THR A 98 0.86 14.25 1.31
N GLU A 99 1.03 13.92 0.02
CA GLU A 99 0.64 14.81 -1.07
C GLU A 99 -0.88 14.95 -1.20
N ALA A 100 -1.37 16.17 -1.45
CA ALA A 100 -2.79 16.43 -1.61
C ALA A 100 -3.43 15.59 -2.75
N ARG A 101 -2.68 15.36 -3.84
CA ARG A 101 -3.11 14.49 -4.95
C ARG A 101 -3.34 13.04 -4.50
N HIS A 102 -2.51 12.55 -3.59
CA HIS A 102 -2.68 11.22 -3.02
C HIS A 102 -3.92 11.15 -2.14
N ALA A 103 -4.13 12.12 -1.26
CA ALA A 103 -5.32 12.19 -0.42
C ALA A 103 -6.62 12.22 -1.27
N ALA A 104 -6.64 12.97 -2.38
CA ALA A 104 -7.76 13.00 -3.31
C ALA A 104 -8.03 11.62 -3.94
N ALA A 105 -6.98 10.91 -4.36
CA ALA A 105 -7.08 9.57 -4.93
C ALA A 105 -7.63 8.54 -3.92
N VAL A 106 -7.16 8.61 -2.66
CA VAL A 106 -7.63 7.74 -1.56
C VAL A 106 -9.12 8.00 -1.28
N ALA A 107 -9.54 9.26 -1.25
CA ALA A 107 -10.94 9.63 -1.05
C ALA A 107 -11.84 9.15 -2.20
N GLU A 108 -11.39 9.27 -3.45
CA GLU A 108 -12.12 8.79 -4.63
C GLU A 108 -12.24 7.25 -4.63
N LEU A 109 -11.18 6.53 -4.28
CA LEU A 109 -11.23 5.07 -4.16
C LEU A 109 -12.24 4.63 -3.09
N LEU A 110 -12.26 5.32 -1.93
CA LEU A 110 -13.26 5.07 -0.88
C LEU A 110 -14.68 5.31 -1.41
N ARG A 111 -14.91 6.42 -2.12
CA ARG A 111 -16.22 6.76 -2.68
C ARG A 111 -16.72 5.64 -3.59
N ARG A 112 -15.89 5.17 -4.53
CA ARG A 112 -16.25 4.04 -5.43
C ARG A 112 -16.56 2.76 -4.67
N CYS A 113 -15.72 2.39 -3.69
CA CYS A 113 -15.97 1.22 -2.86
C CYS A 113 -17.28 1.33 -2.05
N SER A 114 -17.60 2.54 -1.58
CA SER A 114 -18.83 2.80 -0.83
C SER A 114 -20.07 2.71 -1.72
N GLU A 115 -20.03 3.31 -2.90
CA GLU A 115 -21.13 3.24 -3.89
C GLU A 115 -21.38 1.81 -4.37
N ALA A 116 -20.33 1.00 -4.47
CA ALA A 116 -20.43 -0.42 -4.78
C ALA A 116 -20.94 -1.29 -3.60
N GLY A 117 -21.21 -0.68 -2.43
CA GLY A 117 -21.75 -1.37 -1.25
C GLY A 117 -20.76 -2.24 -0.48
N TYR A 118 -19.45 -2.00 -0.68
CA TYR A 118 -18.40 -2.78 -0.02
C TYR A 118 -17.88 -2.16 1.29
N ILE A 119 -18.34 -0.96 1.66
CA ILE A 119 -17.94 -0.30 2.90
C ILE A 119 -19.10 -0.34 3.90
N TYR A 120 -18.80 -0.68 5.14
CA TYR A 120 -19.75 -0.66 6.24
C TYR A 120 -19.06 -0.31 7.55
N LYS A 121 -19.84 0.09 8.56
CA LYS A 121 -19.37 0.47 9.88
C LYS A 121 -19.66 -0.64 10.88
N ALA A 122 -18.69 -0.99 11.72
CA ALA A 122 -18.84 -1.98 12.76
C ALA A 122 -17.90 -1.74 13.93
N SER A 123 -18.26 -2.24 15.12
CA SER A 123 -17.39 -2.27 16.28
C SER A 123 -16.45 -3.47 16.19
N TYR A 124 -15.18 -3.24 16.50
CA TYR A 124 -14.16 -4.26 16.64
C TYR A 124 -13.58 -4.22 18.05
N THR A 125 -13.54 -5.38 18.69
CA THR A 125 -12.78 -5.56 19.93
C THR A 125 -11.88 -6.76 19.75
N GLY A 126 -10.57 -6.59 19.98
CA GLY A 126 -9.61 -7.69 19.80
C GLY A 126 -8.16 -7.26 19.90
N ALA A 127 -7.30 -8.25 19.72
CA ALA A 127 -5.85 -8.05 19.76
C ALA A 127 -5.36 -7.21 18.56
N TYR A 128 -4.52 -6.23 18.85
CA TYR A 128 -3.87 -5.35 17.86
C TYR A 128 -2.36 -5.33 18.07
N CYS A 129 -1.61 -5.50 17.01
CA CYS A 129 -0.17 -5.34 17.01
C CYS A 129 0.21 -3.94 16.57
N PHE A 130 0.69 -3.12 17.50
CA PHE A 130 1.15 -1.76 17.20
C PHE A 130 2.42 -1.72 16.34
N PHE A 131 3.23 -2.78 16.39
CA PHE A 131 4.45 -2.85 15.60
C PHE A 131 4.17 -3.14 14.12
N ASP A 132 3.26 -4.07 13.83
CA ASP A 132 2.89 -4.42 12.45
C ASP A 132 1.69 -3.62 11.96
N GLU A 133 1.09 -2.79 12.84
CA GLU A 133 -0.09 -1.97 12.59
C GLU A 133 -1.27 -2.79 12.03
N LEU A 134 -1.52 -3.98 12.63
CA LEU A 134 -2.57 -4.89 12.20
C LEU A 134 -3.40 -5.46 13.35
N TYR A 135 -4.63 -5.85 13.05
CA TYR A 135 -5.44 -6.65 13.95
C TYR A 135 -5.01 -8.12 13.89
N ALA A 136 -4.60 -8.65 15.03
CA ALA A 136 -4.19 -10.04 15.20
C ALA A 136 -5.40 -10.91 15.60
N ALA A 137 -6.38 -11.02 14.70
CA ALA A 137 -7.65 -11.69 14.96
C ALA A 137 -7.53 -13.21 15.25
N GLU A 138 -6.34 -13.77 15.12
CA GLU A 138 -6.02 -15.19 15.36
C GLU A 138 -5.57 -15.47 16.79
N VAL A 139 -5.31 -14.41 17.58
CA VAL A 139 -4.83 -14.51 18.96
C VAL A 139 -5.64 -13.63 19.92
N SER A 140 -5.58 -13.92 21.20
CA SER A 140 -6.15 -13.07 22.26
C SER A 140 -5.21 -11.91 22.59
N SER A 141 -5.75 -10.83 23.16
CA SER A 141 -4.96 -9.70 23.66
C SER A 141 -3.88 -10.16 24.63
N GLY A 142 -2.69 -9.55 24.50
CA GLY A 142 -1.52 -9.92 25.30
C GLY A 142 -0.70 -11.07 24.71
N GLN A 143 -1.27 -11.86 23.79
CA GLN A 143 -0.53 -12.94 23.13
C GLN A 143 0.41 -12.39 22.05
N PRO A 144 1.48 -13.14 21.70
CA PRO A 144 2.40 -12.74 20.65
C PRO A 144 1.71 -12.55 19.30
N CYS A 145 2.03 -11.47 18.60
CA CYS A 145 1.60 -11.25 17.22
C CYS A 145 2.10 -12.38 16.33
N PRO A 146 1.25 -13.00 15.50
CA PRO A 146 1.65 -14.09 14.60
C PRO A 146 2.71 -13.67 13.57
N GLN A 147 2.86 -12.36 13.32
CA GLN A 147 3.76 -11.83 12.31
C GLN A 147 5.14 -11.49 12.88
N CYS A 148 5.22 -10.76 14.00
CA CYS A 148 6.49 -10.28 14.56
C CYS A 148 6.83 -10.84 15.94
N GLY A 149 5.94 -11.63 16.56
CA GLY A 149 6.16 -12.24 17.89
C GLY A 149 6.06 -11.26 19.08
N ARG A 150 5.79 -9.96 18.85
CA ARG A 150 5.61 -8.98 19.94
C ARG A 150 4.24 -9.08 20.58
N PRO A 151 4.10 -8.71 21.87
CA PRO A 151 2.80 -8.70 22.54
C PRO A 151 1.79 -7.82 21.80
N THR A 152 0.56 -8.31 21.71
CA THR A 152 -0.59 -7.54 21.22
C THR A 152 -1.30 -6.84 22.37
N GLU A 153 -1.99 -5.74 22.06
CA GLU A 153 -2.81 -4.98 23.01
C GLU A 153 -4.28 -5.09 22.66
N GLU A 154 -5.17 -4.96 23.64
CA GLU A 154 -6.59 -4.91 23.36
C GLU A 154 -7.00 -3.55 22.82
N VAL A 155 -7.71 -3.57 21.70
CA VAL A 155 -8.28 -2.36 21.08
C VAL A 155 -9.77 -2.59 20.87
N ALA A 156 -10.58 -1.64 21.35
CA ALA A 156 -12.01 -1.57 21.10
C ALA A 156 -12.31 -0.27 20.36
N GLU A 157 -12.65 -0.39 19.09
CA GLU A 157 -12.93 0.75 18.21
C GLU A 157 -14.13 0.48 17.31
N GLU A 158 -14.92 1.53 17.05
CA GLU A 158 -15.88 1.53 15.97
C GLU A 158 -15.18 2.02 14.70
N ASN A 159 -15.09 1.15 13.69
CA ASN A 159 -14.32 1.42 12.47
C ASN A 159 -15.17 1.17 11.22
N TYR A 160 -14.69 1.69 10.10
CA TYR A 160 -15.19 1.34 8.78
C TYR A 160 -14.43 0.13 8.25
N PHE A 161 -15.17 -0.79 7.64
CA PHE A 161 -14.66 -2.05 7.11
C PHE A 161 -14.92 -2.15 5.61
N PHE A 162 -13.98 -2.78 4.92
CA PHE A 162 -14.13 -3.22 3.55
C PHE A 162 -14.48 -4.71 3.52
N LYS A 163 -15.54 -5.09 2.77
CA LYS A 163 -16.01 -6.48 2.62
C LYS A 163 -15.03 -7.34 1.80
N LEU A 164 -13.83 -7.57 2.32
CA LEU A 164 -12.79 -8.37 1.69
C LEU A 164 -13.24 -9.80 1.46
N SER A 165 -14.02 -10.37 2.38
CA SER A 165 -14.57 -11.72 2.30
C SER A 165 -15.39 -11.98 1.03
N ALA A 166 -16.06 -10.95 0.50
CA ALA A 166 -16.82 -11.04 -0.75
C ALA A 166 -15.95 -11.35 -1.99
N PHE A 167 -14.65 -11.10 -1.92
CA PHE A 167 -13.70 -11.27 -3.03
C PHE A 167 -12.99 -12.63 -3.04
N GLN A 168 -13.13 -13.45 -2.01
CA GLN A 168 -12.38 -14.70 -1.87
C GLN A 168 -12.48 -15.61 -3.11
N LYS A 169 -13.70 -15.86 -3.59
CA LYS A 169 -13.91 -16.72 -4.79
C LYS A 169 -13.29 -16.12 -6.05
N ARG A 170 -13.39 -14.79 -6.22
CA ARG A 170 -12.82 -14.07 -7.37
C ARG A 170 -11.29 -14.14 -7.35
N LEU A 171 -10.66 -13.96 -6.20
CA LEU A 171 -9.21 -14.05 -6.03
C LEU A 171 -8.70 -15.46 -6.35
N LEU A 172 -9.33 -16.50 -5.78
CA LEU A 172 -8.95 -17.89 -6.06
C LEU A 172 -9.10 -18.26 -7.55
N LYS A 173 -10.15 -17.76 -8.21
CA LYS A 173 -10.32 -17.91 -9.64
C LYS A 173 -9.21 -17.22 -10.41
N HIS A 174 -8.90 -15.97 -10.07
CA HIS A 174 -7.84 -15.18 -10.71
C HIS A 174 -6.47 -15.86 -10.59
N TYR A 175 -6.07 -16.34 -9.40
CA TYR A 175 -4.80 -17.04 -9.23
C TYR A 175 -4.72 -18.37 -9.99
N LYS A 176 -5.85 -19.04 -10.23
CA LYS A 176 -5.92 -20.26 -11.05
C LYS A 176 -5.76 -19.95 -12.54
N GLU A 177 -6.39 -18.88 -13.02
CA GLU A 177 -6.38 -18.44 -14.42
C GLU A 177 -5.07 -17.73 -14.79
N HIS A 178 -4.39 -17.13 -13.81
CA HIS A 178 -3.15 -16.36 -13.96
C HIS A 178 -2.05 -16.87 -13.01
N PRO A 179 -1.48 -18.04 -13.25
CA PRO A 179 -0.46 -18.63 -12.36
C PRO A 179 0.83 -17.82 -12.31
N GLU A 180 1.08 -16.97 -13.31
CA GLU A 180 2.22 -16.04 -13.39
C GLU A 180 2.05 -14.81 -12.49
N PHE A 181 0.84 -14.51 -12.01
CA PHE A 181 0.50 -13.30 -11.26
C PHE A 181 1.28 -13.15 -9.95
N ILE A 182 1.61 -14.26 -9.29
CA ILE A 182 2.42 -14.27 -8.06
C ILE A 182 3.65 -15.14 -8.28
N ARG A 183 4.82 -14.55 -8.11
CA ARG A 183 6.12 -15.24 -8.23
C ARG A 183 6.98 -15.01 -6.99
N PRO A 184 7.83 -15.97 -6.60
CA PRO A 184 7.93 -17.34 -7.13
C PRO A 184 6.75 -18.24 -6.70
N GLU A 185 6.69 -19.45 -7.23
CA GLU A 185 5.60 -20.40 -6.99
C GLU A 185 5.35 -20.71 -5.51
N THR A 186 6.41 -20.81 -4.71
CA THR A 186 6.30 -21.01 -3.26
C THR A 186 5.45 -19.92 -2.61
N ARG A 187 5.65 -18.64 -3.00
CA ARG A 187 4.90 -17.51 -2.48
C ARG A 187 3.45 -17.51 -2.99
N ARG A 188 3.23 -17.91 -4.23
CA ARG A 188 1.87 -18.10 -4.78
C ARG A 188 1.09 -19.13 -3.94
N ASN A 189 1.71 -20.24 -3.61
CA ASN A 189 1.07 -21.30 -2.84
C ASN A 189 0.73 -20.87 -1.41
N GLU A 190 1.59 -20.06 -0.76
CA GLU A 190 1.32 -19.44 0.54
C GLU A 190 0.09 -18.50 0.48
N VAL A 191 0.02 -17.64 -0.53
CA VAL A 191 -1.11 -16.71 -0.72
C VAL A 191 -2.41 -17.48 -1.01
N ILE A 192 -2.37 -18.50 -1.88
CA ILE A 192 -3.54 -19.33 -2.18
C ILE A 192 -4.03 -20.06 -0.91
N SER A 193 -3.13 -20.61 -0.10
CA SER A 193 -3.46 -21.25 1.17
C SER A 193 -4.13 -20.27 2.13
N PHE A 194 -3.56 -19.07 2.27
CA PHE A 194 -4.14 -18.00 3.08
C PHE A 194 -5.55 -17.61 2.62
N VAL A 195 -5.76 -17.41 1.33
CA VAL A 195 -7.09 -17.03 0.81
C VAL A 195 -8.09 -18.19 0.98
N ARG A 196 -7.66 -19.45 0.83
CA ARG A 196 -8.51 -20.63 1.06
C ARG A 196 -8.95 -20.80 2.51
N SER A 197 -8.14 -20.39 3.48
CA SER A 197 -8.51 -20.51 4.91
C SER A 197 -9.66 -19.57 5.32
N GLY A 198 -10.07 -18.65 4.43
CA GLY A 198 -11.18 -17.73 4.64
C GLY A 198 -10.69 -16.30 4.85
N LEU A 199 -11.20 -15.37 4.04
CA LEU A 199 -10.90 -13.95 4.19
C LEU A 199 -11.84 -13.30 5.20
N LYS A 200 -11.26 -12.54 6.12
CA LYS A 200 -11.99 -11.63 7.02
C LYS A 200 -12.05 -10.23 6.41
N ASP A 201 -13.10 -9.49 6.74
CA ASP A 201 -13.24 -8.11 6.28
C ASP A 201 -12.16 -7.23 6.88
N LEU A 202 -11.69 -6.27 6.08
CA LEU A 202 -10.56 -5.41 6.42
C LEU A 202 -11.04 -4.11 7.04
N SER A 203 -10.58 -3.79 8.25
CA SER A 203 -10.76 -2.45 8.80
C SER A 203 -9.94 -1.43 8.02
N ILE A 204 -10.59 -0.39 7.50
CA ILE A 204 -9.99 0.65 6.65
C ILE A 204 -9.87 2.00 7.35
N SER A 205 -10.23 2.10 8.62
CA SER A 205 -10.12 3.34 9.38
C SER A 205 -9.59 3.11 10.79
N ARG A 206 -9.11 4.19 11.42
CA ARG A 206 -8.62 4.24 12.80
C ARG A 206 -9.09 5.52 13.47
N THR A 207 -9.38 5.43 14.78
CA THR A 207 -9.69 6.59 15.64
C THR A 207 -8.54 6.92 16.61
N ALA A 208 -7.76 5.94 17.00
CA ALA A 208 -6.63 6.09 17.91
C ALA A 208 -5.42 6.78 17.26
N VAL A 209 -5.25 6.69 15.94
CA VAL A 209 -4.19 7.34 15.17
C VAL A 209 -4.67 8.73 14.74
N LYS A 210 -3.81 9.74 14.88
CA LYS A 210 -4.13 11.14 14.49
C LYS A 210 -3.42 11.57 13.21
N TRP A 211 -2.24 11.02 12.97
CA TRP A 211 -1.45 11.31 11.78
C TRP A 211 -1.81 10.37 10.63
N GLY A 212 -2.63 10.85 9.71
CA GLY A 212 -3.15 10.11 8.56
C GLY A 212 -4.11 10.96 7.74
N ILE A 213 -4.53 10.45 6.59
CA ILE A 213 -5.54 11.11 5.75
C ILE A 213 -6.90 11.01 6.47
N PRO A 214 -7.61 12.13 6.69
CA PRO A 214 -8.95 12.11 7.30
C PRO A 214 -9.94 11.32 6.45
N LEU A 215 -10.76 10.48 7.11
CA LEU A 215 -11.79 9.71 6.43
C LEU A 215 -13.01 10.60 6.13
N PRO A 216 -13.40 10.81 4.85
CA PRO A 216 -14.48 11.74 4.52
C PRO A 216 -15.85 11.38 5.11
N ILE A 217 -16.12 10.08 5.30
CA ILE A 217 -17.40 9.56 5.79
C ILE A 217 -17.43 9.34 7.30
N GLY A 218 -16.32 9.61 8.01
CA GLY A 218 -16.16 9.31 9.44
C GLY A 218 -15.47 10.42 10.21
N LYS A 219 -16.24 11.24 10.93
CA LYS A 219 -15.66 12.30 11.77
C LYS A 219 -14.73 11.72 12.84
N GLY A 220 -13.48 12.20 12.88
CA GLY A 220 -12.45 11.75 13.82
C GLY A 220 -11.72 10.47 13.43
N HIS A 221 -12.06 9.87 12.29
CA HIS A 221 -11.32 8.74 11.73
C HIS A 221 -10.25 9.22 10.73
N VAL A 222 -9.15 8.48 10.66
CA VAL A 222 -8.19 8.53 9.56
C VAL A 222 -8.19 7.21 8.82
N PHE A 223 -7.72 7.20 7.57
CA PHE A 223 -7.56 5.96 6.84
C PHE A 223 -6.53 5.04 7.51
N TYR A 224 -6.80 3.75 7.42
CA TYR A 224 -5.83 2.72 7.77
C TYR A 224 -4.67 2.73 6.77
N VAL A 225 -3.44 2.65 7.30
CA VAL A 225 -2.21 2.83 6.52
C VAL A 225 -2.14 1.99 5.24
N TRP A 226 -2.65 0.76 5.23
CA TRP A 226 -2.60 -0.08 4.03
C TRP A 226 -3.61 0.33 2.95
N PHE A 227 -4.78 0.89 3.30
CA PHE A 227 -5.70 1.46 2.32
C PHE A 227 -5.09 2.72 1.69
N ASP A 228 -4.43 3.53 2.52
CA ASP A 228 -3.67 4.70 2.13
C ASP A 228 -2.50 4.30 1.22
N ALA A 229 -1.52 3.55 1.75
CA ALA A 229 -0.26 3.24 1.07
C ALA A 229 -0.44 2.53 -0.29
N LEU A 230 -1.35 1.56 -0.39
CA LEU A 230 -1.57 0.83 -1.64
C LEU A 230 -2.14 1.71 -2.76
N THR A 231 -2.91 2.75 -2.42
CA THR A 231 -3.45 3.71 -3.40
C THR A 231 -2.34 4.53 -4.09
N SER A 232 -1.13 4.58 -3.52
CA SER A 232 0.02 5.28 -4.09
C SER A 232 0.36 4.83 -5.52
N TYR A 233 0.14 3.56 -5.84
CA TYR A 233 0.45 2.99 -7.15
C TYR A 233 -0.39 3.55 -8.29
N ILE A 234 -1.56 4.10 -7.98
CA ILE A 234 -2.42 4.75 -8.97
C ILE A 234 -2.39 6.28 -8.83
N SER A 235 -2.33 6.81 -7.62
CA SER A 235 -2.26 8.25 -7.40
C SER A 235 -0.98 8.87 -7.96
N GLY A 236 0.16 8.15 -7.84
CA GLY A 236 1.44 8.60 -8.36
C GLY A 236 1.47 8.77 -9.87
N ILE A 237 0.65 8.05 -10.61
CA ILE A 237 0.55 8.14 -12.07
C ILE A 237 -0.66 8.94 -12.57
N GLY A 238 -1.53 9.48 -11.67
CA GLY A 238 -2.55 10.46 -12.03
C GLY A 238 -4.00 10.09 -11.79
N TYR A 239 -4.29 8.99 -11.10
CA TYR A 239 -5.66 8.62 -10.74
C TYR A 239 -6.37 9.72 -9.95
N ALA A 240 -7.61 10.02 -10.34
CA ALA A 240 -8.46 11.05 -9.75
C ALA A 240 -7.90 12.48 -9.82
N GLN A 241 -7.00 12.79 -10.78
CA GLN A 241 -6.45 14.13 -10.94
C GLN A 241 -7.09 14.91 -12.11
N GLY A 242 -7.80 14.23 -13.00
CA GLY A 242 -8.37 14.82 -14.20
C GLY A 242 -7.32 15.16 -15.27
N GLY A 243 -7.81 15.60 -16.45
CA GLY A 243 -6.96 16.08 -17.55
C GLY A 243 -5.90 15.07 -17.99
N GLU A 244 -4.73 15.57 -18.35
CA GLU A 244 -3.60 14.75 -18.86
C GLU A 244 -3.10 13.72 -17.84
N GLU A 245 -3.21 14.00 -16.56
CA GLU A 245 -2.79 13.05 -15.51
C GLU A 245 -3.70 11.83 -15.46
N GLU A 246 -5.01 12.05 -15.56
CA GLU A 246 -5.98 10.95 -15.62
C GLU A 246 -5.78 10.09 -16.87
N GLU A 247 -5.49 10.71 -18.03
CA GLU A 247 -5.18 9.96 -19.26
C GLU A 247 -3.87 9.18 -19.14
N ARG A 248 -2.87 9.72 -18.46
CA ARG A 248 -1.63 9.00 -18.14
C ARG A 248 -1.92 7.79 -17.26
N TRP A 249 -2.71 7.92 -16.21
CA TRP A 249 -3.13 6.80 -15.38
C TRP A 249 -3.85 5.72 -16.19
N LYS A 250 -4.83 6.06 -17.01
CA LYS A 250 -5.55 5.10 -17.86
C LYS A 250 -4.64 4.36 -18.81
N ARG A 251 -3.60 5.01 -19.31
CA ARG A 251 -2.60 4.42 -20.21
C ARG A 251 -1.65 3.47 -19.47
N LEU A 252 -1.19 3.85 -18.28
CA LEU A 252 -0.17 3.08 -17.54
C LEU A 252 -0.75 1.96 -16.69
N TRP A 253 -1.95 2.14 -16.16
CA TRP A 253 -2.58 1.13 -15.31
C TRP A 253 -3.19 0.00 -16.16
N PRO A 254 -3.15 -1.27 -15.72
CA PRO A 254 -2.52 -1.79 -14.51
C PRO A 254 -0.99 -1.87 -14.60
N ALA A 255 -0.33 -1.93 -13.44
CA ALA A 255 1.11 -2.20 -13.37
C ALA A 255 1.43 -3.60 -13.89
N ASP A 256 2.55 -3.70 -14.63
CA ASP A 256 3.07 -4.97 -15.14
C ASP A 256 3.83 -5.74 -14.04
N LEU A 257 4.45 -5.00 -13.10
CA LEU A 257 5.16 -5.59 -11.98
C LEU A 257 5.09 -4.73 -10.71
N HIS A 258 4.71 -5.35 -9.59
CA HIS A 258 4.96 -4.86 -8.25
C HIS A 258 6.10 -5.67 -7.63
N LEU A 259 7.28 -5.06 -7.45
CA LEU A 259 8.43 -5.71 -6.85
C LEU A 259 8.41 -5.51 -5.33
N VAL A 260 7.98 -6.51 -4.58
CA VAL A 260 7.72 -6.40 -3.14
C VAL A 260 8.39 -7.49 -2.32
N GLY A 261 8.71 -7.19 -1.06
CA GLY A 261 9.20 -8.16 -0.09
C GLY A 261 8.09 -9.15 0.33
N LYS A 262 8.51 -10.32 0.83
CA LYS A 262 7.56 -11.38 1.24
C LYS A 262 6.63 -10.95 2.37
N GLU A 263 7.09 -10.06 3.24
CA GLU A 263 6.36 -9.60 4.42
C GLU A 263 5.09 -8.82 4.07
N ILE A 264 5.14 -8.13 2.92
CA ILE A 264 4.02 -7.30 2.43
C ILE A 264 3.30 -7.92 1.24
N LEU A 265 3.65 -9.15 0.85
CA LEU A 265 3.08 -9.81 -0.32
C LEU A 265 1.56 -9.97 -0.22
N ARG A 266 1.03 -10.32 0.96
CA ARG A 266 -0.43 -10.47 1.18
C ARG A 266 -1.19 -9.17 0.93
N PHE A 267 -0.62 -8.04 1.34
CA PHE A 267 -1.24 -6.73 1.10
C PHE A 267 -1.35 -6.43 -0.39
N HIS A 268 -0.34 -6.78 -1.17
CA HIS A 268 -0.31 -6.53 -2.62
C HIS A 268 -1.12 -7.53 -3.43
N THR A 269 -1.13 -8.78 -3.04
CA THR A 269 -1.81 -9.83 -3.81
C THR A 269 -3.26 -10.04 -3.41
N VAL A 270 -3.63 -9.73 -2.16
CA VAL A 270 -5.00 -9.91 -1.65
C VAL A 270 -5.70 -8.56 -1.50
N TYR A 271 -5.18 -7.65 -0.67
CA TYR A 271 -5.88 -6.39 -0.36
C TYR A 271 -5.86 -5.43 -1.56
N TRP A 272 -4.74 -5.26 -2.24
CA TRP A 272 -4.62 -4.37 -3.38
C TRP A 272 -5.46 -4.78 -4.59
N GLN A 273 -5.73 -6.07 -4.77
CA GLN A 273 -6.61 -6.55 -5.83
C GLN A 273 -8.05 -6.01 -5.73
N ILE A 274 -8.43 -5.55 -4.58
CA ILE A 274 -9.71 -4.90 -4.31
C ILE A 274 -9.75 -3.52 -4.97
N GLY A 275 -8.71 -2.72 -4.80
CA GLY A 275 -8.55 -1.45 -5.51
C GLY A 275 -8.60 -1.66 -7.02
N ARG A 276 -7.93 -2.71 -7.53
CA ARG A 276 -7.90 -3.09 -8.95
C ARG A 276 -9.27 -3.42 -9.54
N ALA A 277 -10.19 -3.93 -8.75
CA ALA A 277 -11.53 -4.31 -9.23
C ALA A 277 -12.49 -3.11 -9.35
N HIS A 278 -12.15 -1.96 -8.79
CA HIS A 278 -13.00 -0.77 -8.72
C HIS A 278 -12.38 0.47 -9.38
N VAL A 279 -11.19 0.34 -9.97
CA VAL A 279 -10.46 1.44 -10.63
C VAL A 279 -10.43 1.28 -12.14
#